data_84ec8b650e08168b7b5b6a1abc2fa9e4
#
_entry.id   84ec8b650e08168b7b5b6a1abc2fa9e4
#
_cell.length_a   1.000
_cell.length_b   1.000
_cell.length_c   1.000
_cell.angle_alpha   90.00
_cell.angle_beta   90.00
_cell.angle_gamma   90.00
#
_symmetry.space_group_name_H-M   'P 1'
#
loop_
_entity.id
_entity.type
_entity.pdbx_description
1 polymer ?
#
loop_
_entity_poly.entity_id
_entity_poly.type
_entity_poly.pdbx_seq_one_letter_code
_entity_poly.pdbx_strand_id
1 'polypeptide(L)'
;MKKILFLHGFFATGSCPMAKALKEAFEGTTVVLTPDLPLHPKKALNEIRSIIDKKQPDLLLGNSCGSFLAQMLAPVVGIPALLGNPYFMMTEFLKERIGEHEYKAPRRDGNQRLVIDEALIEEFAELEAVQFDHCNPYYKDRVWGLFGEQDTLAHFSPLFLEHYNQAFHFPGGHTPTEQEVKTWYAPLAQKMLMEFSRNF
;
A
#
# COMPACT_ATOMS: atom_id res chain seq x y z
N MET A 1 -21.92 4.29 0.55
CA MET A 1 -20.76 4.97 -0.07
C MET A 1 -19.60 4.00 0.00
N LYS A 2 -18.88 3.77 -1.11
CA LYS A 2 -17.69 2.91 -1.17
C LYS A 2 -16.56 3.45 -0.30
N LYS A 3 -15.64 2.57 0.11
CA LYS A 3 -14.54 2.94 0.99
C LYS A 3 -13.23 2.39 0.46
N ILE A 4 -12.20 3.22 0.42
CA ILE A 4 -10.81 2.83 0.14
C ILE A 4 -10.04 2.91 1.45
N LEU A 5 -9.27 1.88 1.76
CA LEU A 5 -8.27 1.92 2.83
C LEU A 5 -6.90 2.14 2.21
N PHE A 6 -6.35 3.33 2.40
CA PHE A 6 -5.02 3.70 1.91
C PHE A 6 -3.96 3.36 2.95
N LEU A 7 -2.93 2.63 2.50
CA LEU A 7 -1.76 2.22 3.28
C LEU A 7 -0.52 2.95 2.75
N HIS A 8 0.04 3.82 3.57
CA HIS A 8 1.16 4.68 3.17
C HIS A 8 2.51 3.93 3.13
N GLY A 9 3.52 4.51 2.46
CA GLY A 9 4.89 4.00 2.43
C GLY A 9 5.63 4.13 3.78
N PHE A 10 6.81 3.53 3.88
CA PHE A 10 7.54 3.34 5.14
C PHE A 10 7.81 4.65 5.92
N PHE A 11 8.37 5.67 5.27
CA PHE A 11 8.63 6.99 5.89
C PHE A 11 7.46 7.96 5.80
N ALA A 12 6.32 7.54 5.24
CA ALA A 12 5.13 8.37 5.10
C ALA A 12 4.19 8.21 6.31
N THR A 13 3.08 8.92 6.27
CA THR A 13 2.01 8.88 7.27
C THR A 13 0.65 8.93 6.58
N GLY A 14 -0.42 8.72 7.32
CA GLY A 14 -1.79 8.92 6.84
C GLY A 14 -2.14 10.37 6.48
N SER A 15 -1.21 11.31 6.70
CA SER A 15 -1.34 12.74 6.34
C SER A 15 -0.45 13.14 5.14
N CYS A 16 0.19 12.17 4.47
CA CYS A 16 1.09 12.43 3.34
C CYS A 16 0.36 13.06 2.12
N PRO A 17 1.10 13.69 1.18
CA PRO A 17 0.50 14.31 -0.01
C PRO A 17 -0.37 13.35 -0.81
N MET A 18 0.03 12.10 -0.98
CA MET A 18 -0.78 11.09 -1.67
C MET A 18 -2.12 10.82 -0.98
N ALA A 19 -2.13 10.75 0.37
CA ALA A 19 -3.37 10.57 1.14
C ALA A 19 -4.34 11.75 0.93
N LYS A 20 -3.80 12.98 0.87
CA LYS A 20 -4.57 14.20 0.59
C LYS A 20 -5.13 14.16 -0.83
N ALA A 21 -4.30 13.88 -1.83
CA ALA A 21 -4.71 13.82 -3.24
C ALA A 21 -5.80 12.77 -3.49
N LEU A 22 -5.71 11.60 -2.84
CA LEU A 22 -6.75 10.57 -2.91
C LEU A 22 -8.07 11.06 -2.31
N LYS A 23 -8.05 11.73 -1.15
CA LYS A 23 -9.26 12.29 -0.53
C LYS A 23 -9.93 13.33 -1.43
N GLU A 24 -9.14 14.22 -2.03
CA GLU A 24 -9.63 15.22 -2.96
C GLU A 24 -10.22 14.58 -4.24
N ALA A 25 -9.53 13.57 -4.81
CA ALA A 25 -10.00 12.89 -6.02
C ALA A 25 -11.33 12.13 -5.81
N PHE A 26 -11.59 11.68 -4.60
CA PHE A 26 -12.79 10.91 -4.25
C PHE A 26 -13.83 11.70 -3.44
N GLU A 27 -13.66 13.01 -3.30
CA GLU A 27 -14.58 13.87 -2.56
C GLU A 27 -16.02 13.68 -3.04
N GLY A 28 -16.94 13.52 -2.12
CA GLY A 28 -18.37 13.32 -2.40
C GLY A 28 -18.78 11.95 -2.97
N THR A 29 -17.83 11.10 -3.37
CA THR A 29 -18.12 9.80 -4.02
C THR A 29 -17.71 8.59 -3.21
N THR A 30 -16.51 8.62 -2.62
CA THR A 30 -15.90 7.48 -1.93
C THR A 30 -15.17 7.95 -0.66
N VAL A 31 -15.32 7.23 0.43
CA VAL A 31 -14.58 7.52 1.67
C VAL A 31 -13.17 6.96 1.57
N VAL A 32 -12.15 7.79 1.74
CA VAL A 32 -10.74 7.37 1.80
C VAL A 32 -10.26 7.38 3.24
N LEU A 33 -10.03 6.19 3.79
CA LEU A 33 -9.48 5.97 5.12
C LEU A 33 -7.95 6.00 5.02
N THR A 34 -7.29 6.83 5.82
CA THR A 34 -5.83 7.04 5.76
C THR A 34 -5.24 6.96 7.17
N PRO A 35 -5.13 5.76 7.78
CA PRO A 35 -4.53 5.61 9.10
C PRO A 35 -3.03 5.94 9.08
N ASP A 36 -2.48 6.33 10.24
CA ASP A 36 -1.04 6.23 10.49
C ASP A 36 -0.72 4.78 10.88
N LEU A 37 0.13 4.12 10.11
CA LEU A 37 0.46 2.71 10.36
C LEU A 37 1.56 2.60 11.43
N PRO A 38 1.54 1.56 12.29
CA PRO A 38 2.67 1.20 13.13
C PRO A 38 3.92 0.92 12.30
N LEU A 39 5.09 1.22 12.87
CA LEU A 39 6.38 0.96 12.23
C LEU A 39 6.63 -0.55 12.05
N HIS A 40 6.35 -1.33 13.08
CA HIS A 40 6.50 -2.79 13.08
C HIS A 40 5.43 -3.46 12.21
N PRO A 41 5.81 -4.22 11.17
CA PRO A 41 4.89 -4.72 10.17
C PRO A 41 3.84 -5.70 10.72
N LYS A 42 4.18 -6.52 11.71
CA LYS A 42 3.21 -7.41 12.39
C LYS A 42 2.13 -6.62 13.12
N LYS A 43 2.52 -5.54 13.80
CA LYS A 43 1.55 -4.62 14.44
C LYS A 43 0.71 -3.88 13.41
N ALA A 44 1.35 -3.44 12.31
CA ALA A 44 0.63 -2.80 11.21
C ALA A 44 -0.42 -3.71 10.59
N LEU A 45 -0.09 -4.97 10.29
CA LEU A 45 -1.05 -5.96 9.76
C LEU A 45 -2.23 -6.19 10.71
N ASN A 46 -1.98 -6.29 12.02
CA ASN A 46 -3.05 -6.44 13.01
C ASN A 46 -3.96 -5.21 13.10
N GLU A 47 -3.39 -4.01 13.05
CA GLU A 47 -4.17 -2.76 13.05
C GLU A 47 -4.99 -2.61 11.77
N ILE A 48 -4.39 -2.90 10.60
CA ILE A 48 -5.09 -2.88 9.32
C ILE A 48 -6.28 -3.85 9.34
N ARG A 49 -6.12 -5.08 9.85
CA ARG A 49 -7.21 -6.04 10.03
C ARG A 49 -8.33 -5.48 10.91
N SER A 50 -7.98 -4.88 12.06
CA SER A 50 -8.96 -4.24 12.95
C SER A 50 -9.73 -3.11 12.26
N ILE A 51 -9.06 -2.31 11.41
CA ILE A 51 -9.70 -1.27 10.61
C ILE A 51 -10.63 -1.91 9.56
N ILE A 52 -10.18 -2.97 8.88
CA ILE A 52 -11.00 -3.70 7.90
C ILE A 52 -12.27 -4.23 8.55
N ASP A 53 -12.16 -4.88 9.70
CA ASP A 53 -13.31 -5.44 10.43
C ASP A 53 -14.32 -4.37 10.84
N LYS A 54 -13.85 -3.22 11.30
CA LYS A 54 -14.71 -2.12 11.77
C LYS A 54 -15.28 -1.26 10.65
N LYS A 55 -14.52 -1.03 9.59
CA LYS A 55 -14.85 -0.04 8.56
C LYS A 55 -15.32 -0.68 7.25
N GLN A 56 -15.02 -1.96 7.03
CA GLN A 56 -15.41 -2.72 5.84
C GLN A 56 -15.07 -1.98 4.54
N PRO A 57 -13.77 -1.75 4.24
CA PRO A 57 -13.38 -1.11 2.98
C PRO A 57 -13.67 -2.03 1.79
N ASP A 58 -13.94 -1.43 0.64
CA ASP A 58 -14.18 -2.13 -0.62
C ASP A 58 -12.90 -2.34 -1.43
N LEU A 59 -11.84 -1.57 -1.14
CA LEU A 59 -10.55 -1.62 -1.83
C LEU A 59 -9.42 -1.32 -0.84
N LEU A 60 -8.35 -2.09 -0.92
CA LEU A 60 -7.05 -1.71 -0.33
C LEU A 60 -6.25 -0.96 -1.40
N LEU A 61 -5.65 0.16 -1.04
CA LEU A 61 -4.74 0.90 -1.90
C LEU A 61 -3.43 1.13 -1.15
N GLY A 62 -2.35 0.54 -1.61
CA GLY A 62 -1.03 0.72 -1.01
C GLY A 62 -0.11 1.56 -1.87
N ASN A 63 0.96 2.12 -1.25
CA ASN A 63 2.12 2.64 -1.97
C ASN A 63 3.40 2.16 -1.30
N SER A 64 4.39 1.68 -2.08
CA SER A 64 5.67 1.20 -1.57
C SER A 64 5.50 0.12 -0.49
N CYS A 65 6.00 0.31 0.72
CA CYS A 65 5.76 -0.58 1.87
C CYS A 65 4.27 -0.80 2.16
N GLY A 66 3.41 0.21 1.97
CA GLY A 66 1.96 0.05 2.08
C GLY A 66 1.39 -0.95 1.07
N SER A 67 1.98 -1.04 -0.12
CA SER A 67 1.64 -2.06 -1.12
C SER A 67 2.06 -3.47 -0.68
N PHE A 68 3.23 -3.61 -0.06
CA PHE A 68 3.67 -4.87 0.54
C PHE A 68 2.65 -5.39 1.57
N LEU A 69 2.18 -4.51 2.48
CA LEU A 69 1.17 -4.88 3.47
C LEU A 69 -0.21 -5.16 2.83
N ALA A 70 -0.60 -4.37 1.83
CA ALA A 70 -1.88 -4.55 1.13
C ALA A 70 -1.95 -5.90 0.41
N GLN A 71 -0.88 -6.28 -0.31
CA GLN A 71 -0.87 -7.54 -1.05
C GLN A 71 -0.89 -8.77 -0.12
N MET A 72 -0.25 -8.71 1.04
CA MET A 72 -0.30 -9.78 2.03
C MET A 72 -1.71 -9.98 2.60
N LEU A 73 -2.45 -8.89 2.78
CA LEU A 73 -3.79 -8.93 3.40
C LEU A 73 -4.90 -9.21 2.38
N ALA A 74 -4.81 -8.69 1.16
CA ALA A 74 -5.88 -8.76 0.17
C ALA A 74 -6.48 -10.18 0.00
N PRO A 75 -5.68 -11.24 -0.24
CA PRO A 75 -6.22 -12.58 -0.40
C PRO A 75 -6.76 -13.18 0.92
N VAL A 76 -6.25 -12.74 2.06
CA VAL A 76 -6.67 -13.25 3.38
C VAL A 76 -8.00 -12.67 3.82
N VAL A 77 -8.23 -11.37 3.54
CA VAL A 77 -9.44 -10.65 3.96
C VAL A 77 -10.52 -10.58 2.88
N GLY A 78 -10.24 -11.07 1.69
CA GLY A 78 -11.21 -11.10 0.60
C GLY A 78 -11.48 -9.74 -0.05
N ILE A 79 -10.54 -8.80 -0.02
CA ILE A 79 -10.68 -7.44 -0.57
C ILE A 79 -9.69 -7.25 -1.72
N PRO A 80 -10.11 -6.68 -2.88
CA PRO A 80 -9.19 -6.37 -3.97
C PRO A 80 -8.17 -5.30 -3.55
N ALA A 81 -6.99 -5.28 -4.20
CA ALA A 81 -5.94 -4.32 -3.87
C ALA A 81 -5.31 -3.65 -5.10
N LEU A 82 -5.10 -2.34 -5.04
CA LEU A 82 -4.25 -1.57 -5.95
C LEU A 82 -2.92 -1.28 -5.27
N LEU A 83 -1.84 -1.76 -5.87
CA LEU A 83 -0.48 -1.66 -5.38
C LEU A 83 0.30 -0.62 -6.20
N GLY A 84 0.54 0.55 -5.64
CA GLY A 84 1.37 1.58 -6.26
C GLY A 84 2.84 1.37 -5.90
N ASN A 85 3.71 1.33 -6.90
CA ASN A 85 5.15 1.17 -6.74
C ASN A 85 5.52 0.18 -5.60
N PRO A 86 4.97 -1.06 -5.63
CA PRO A 86 5.15 -2.00 -4.52
C PRO A 86 6.63 -2.28 -4.27
N TYR A 87 7.02 -2.31 -2.99
CA TYR A 87 8.37 -2.65 -2.59
C TYR A 87 8.37 -3.99 -1.85
N PHE A 88 8.83 -5.05 -2.49
CA PHE A 88 8.71 -6.43 -1.98
C PHE A 88 9.96 -6.93 -1.21
N MET A 89 11.06 -6.17 -1.20
CA MET A 89 12.32 -6.54 -0.54
C MET A 89 12.66 -5.54 0.58
N MET A 90 11.73 -5.40 1.54
CA MET A 90 11.85 -4.45 2.64
C MET A 90 13.08 -4.71 3.52
N THR A 91 13.48 -5.97 3.65
CA THR A 91 14.66 -6.36 4.43
C THR A 91 15.94 -5.71 3.88
N GLU A 92 16.17 -5.74 2.59
CA GLU A 92 17.33 -5.08 1.95
C GLU A 92 17.25 -3.57 2.10
N PHE A 93 16.06 -3.00 1.83
CA PHE A 93 15.82 -1.58 1.97
C PHE A 93 16.16 -1.06 3.37
N LEU A 94 15.80 -1.80 4.41
CA LEU A 94 16.00 -1.39 5.81
C LEU A 94 17.45 -1.60 6.26
N LYS A 95 18.13 -2.66 5.83
CA LYS A 95 19.54 -2.91 6.16
C LYS A 95 20.46 -1.75 5.79
N GLU A 96 20.17 -1.06 4.70
CA GLU A 96 20.93 0.12 4.27
C GLU A 96 20.61 1.39 5.07
N ARG A 97 19.63 1.33 6.00
CA ARG A 97 19.06 2.50 6.70
C ARG A 97 18.95 2.32 8.20
N ILE A 98 19.79 1.48 8.80
CA ILE A 98 19.79 1.28 10.26
C ILE A 98 20.07 2.60 10.96
N GLY A 99 19.28 2.92 12.00
CA GLY A 99 19.44 4.12 12.83
C GLY A 99 18.13 4.90 13.02
N GLU A 100 18.29 6.12 13.53
CA GLU A 100 17.18 7.03 13.79
C GLU A 100 16.81 7.81 12.52
N HIS A 101 15.50 7.95 12.29
CA HIS A 101 14.91 8.68 11.18
C HIS A 101 13.68 9.46 11.61
N GLU A 102 13.16 10.27 10.71
CA GLU A 102 11.90 11.00 10.89
C GLU A 102 10.90 10.66 9.80
N TYR A 103 9.61 10.67 10.16
CA TYR A 103 8.53 10.61 9.19
C TYR A 103 8.49 11.89 8.35
N LYS A 104 8.24 11.76 7.06
CA LYS A 104 8.22 12.88 6.09
C LYS A 104 6.96 13.76 6.17
N ALA A 105 5.97 13.36 6.96
CA ALA A 105 4.76 14.13 7.19
C ALA A 105 4.31 13.95 8.65
N PRO A 106 3.52 14.89 9.21
CA PRO A 106 3.06 14.79 10.59
C PRO A 106 2.21 13.55 10.83
N ARG A 107 2.49 12.84 11.93
CA ARG A 107 1.65 11.78 12.46
C ARG A 107 0.61 12.37 13.43
N ARG A 108 -0.56 11.76 13.48
CA ARG A 108 -1.65 12.19 14.38
C ARG A 108 -1.35 11.93 15.85
N ASP A 109 -0.52 10.93 16.15
CA ASP A 109 -0.06 10.61 17.50
C ASP A 109 1.07 11.54 18.01
N GLY A 110 1.57 12.43 17.15
CA GLY A 110 2.66 13.38 17.46
C GLY A 110 4.06 12.77 17.45
N ASN A 111 4.19 11.44 17.26
CA ASN A 111 5.50 10.80 17.21
C ASN A 111 6.10 10.92 15.79
N GLN A 112 7.10 11.79 15.65
CA GLN A 112 7.78 12.03 14.36
C GLN A 112 9.02 11.15 14.15
N ARG A 113 9.51 10.48 15.17
CA ARG A 113 10.73 9.67 15.11
C ARG A 113 10.41 8.20 14.88
N LEU A 114 11.28 7.54 14.16
CA LEU A 114 11.31 6.08 14.00
C LEU A 114 12.75 5.57 14.08
N VAL A 115 12.89 4.34 14.52
CA VAL A 115 14.20 3.67 14.61
C VAL A 115 14.14 2.42 13.75
N ILE A 116 15.11 2.29 12.85
CA ILE A 116 15.34 1.06 12.09
C ILE A 116 16.43 0.29 12.81
N ASP A 117 16.07 -0.83 13.39
CA ASP A 117 16.94 -1.75 14.11
C ASP A 117 16.86 -3.17 13.55
N GLU A 118 17.69 -4.07 14.08
CA GLU A 118 17.74 -5.46 13.64
C GLU A 118 16.41 -6.18 13.88
N ALA A 119 15.70 -5.89 14.98
CA ALA A 119 14.43 -6.52 15.28
C ALA A 119 13.34 -6.16 14.25
N LEU A 120 13.32 -4.91 13.81
CA LEU A 120 12.42 -4.48 12.73
C LEU A 120 12.75 -5.16 11.41
N ILE A 121 14.03 -5.31 11.08
CA ILE A 121 14.51 -6.00 9.88
C ILE A 121 14.12 -7.48 9.90
N GLU A 122 14.28 -8.15 11.04
CA GLU A 122 13.87 -9.56 11.23
C GLU A 122 12.37 -9.74 11.04
N GLU A 123 11.53 -8.85 11.59
CA GLU A 123 10.08 -8.91 11.38
C GLU A 123 9.69 -8.79 9.90
N PHE A 124 10.37 -7.91 9.13
CA PHE A 124 10.14 -7.83 7.68
C PHE A 124 10.65 -9.08 6.95
N ALA A 125 11.82 -9.63 7.33
CA ALA A 125 12.36 -10.83 6.71
C ALA A 125 11.42 -12.05 6.87
N GLU A 126 10.81 -12.21 8.04
CA GLU A 126 9.82 -13.27 8.28
C GLU A 126 8.59 -13.11 7.38
N LEU A 127 8.12 -11.88 7.15
CA LEU A 127 6.96 -11.61 6.30
C LEU A 127 7.31 -11.74 4.81
N GLU A 128 8.50 -11.31 4.40
CA GLU A 128 8.99 -11.48 3.01
C GLU A 128 9.04 -12.94 2.61
N ALA A 129 9.48 -13.82 3.52
CA ALA A 129 9.57 -15.26 3.26
C ALA A 129 8.22 -15.91 2.89
N VAL A 130 7.11 -15.31 3.30
CA VAL A 130 5.74 -15.84 3.11
C VAL A 130 4.81 -14.87 2.36
N GLN A 131 5.35 -13.79 1.82
CA GLN A 131 4.53 -12.68 1.30
C GLN A 131 3.57 -13.08 0.16
N PHE A 132 3.87 -14.14 -0.59
CA PHE A 132 3.04 -14.62 -1.70
C PHE A 132 2.31 -15.95 -1.41
N ASP A 133 2.42 -16.51 -0.21
CA ASP A 133 1.86 -17.83 0.13
C ASP A 133 0.33 -17.90 -0.03
N HIS A 134 -0.37 -16.78 0.16
CA HIS A 134 -1.81 -16.70 0.00
C HIS A 134 -2.26 -16.31 -1.42
N CYS A 135 -1.31 -16.11 -2.34
CA CYS A 135 -1.64 -15.82 -3.74
C CYS A 135 -2.29 -17.05 -4.38
N ASN A 136 -3.50 -16.90 -4.86
CA ASN A 136 -4.28 -17.97 -5.48
C ASN A 136 -4.94 -17.48 -6.78
N PRO A 137 -5.43 -18.38 -7.66
CA PRO A 137 -5.99 -17.99 -8.96
C PRO A 137 -7.09 -16.93 -8.90
N TYR A 138 -7.93 -16.95 -7.88
CA TYR A 138 -9.00 -15.97 -7.71
C TYR A 138 -8.48 -14.55 -7.49
N TYR A 139 -7.32 -14.41 -6.81
CA TYR A 139 -6.72 -13.10 -6.51
C TYR A 139 -5.76 -12.61 -7.58
N LYS A 140 -5.33 -13.46 -8.53
CA LYS A 140 -4.44 -13.04 -9.62
C LYS A 140 -4.98 -11.85 -10.42
N ASP A 141 -6.29 -11.75 -10.59
CA ASP A 141 -6.95 -10.66 -11.30
C ASP A 141 -7.52 -9.57 -10.39
N ARG A 142 -7.47 -9.75 -9.07
CA ARG A 142 -8.02 -8.82 -8.08
C ARG A 142 -6.99 -7.96 -7.37
N VAL A 143 -5.73 -8.24 -7.61
CA VAL A 143 -4.60 -7.41 -7.17
C VAL A 143 -3.97 -6.80 -8.41
N TRP A 144 -4.01 -5.49 -8.51
CA TRP A 144 -3.47 -4.73 -9.62
C TRP A 144 -2.23 -3.96 -9.19
N GLY A 145 -1.18 -3.98 -10.03
CA GLY A 145 0.05 -3.21 -9.82
C GLY A 145 0.07 -1.96 -10.68
N LEU A 146 0.52 -0.83 -10.13
CA LEU A 146 0.77 0.41 -10.86
C LEU A 146 2.21 0.85 -10.61
N PHE A 147 3.03 0.85 -11.65
CA PHE A 147 4.48 1.03 -11.59
C PHE A 147 4.91 2.33 -12.28
N GLY A 148 5.73 3.13 -11.59
CA GLY A 148 6.35 4.32 -12.16
C GLY A 148 7.50 3.94 -13.10
N GLU A 149 7.45 4.41 -14.36
CA GLU A 149 8.51 4.15 -15.36
C GLU A 149 9.83 4.84 -15.01
N GLN A 150 9.78 5.89 -14.18
CA GLN A 150 10.93 6.64 -13.67
C GLN A 150 11.27 6.28 -12.21
N ASP A 151 10.69 5.20 -11.69
CA ASP A 151 11.01 4.71 -10.35
C ASP A 151 12.42 4.13 -10.35
N THR A 152 13.33 4.76 -9.61
CA THR A 152 14.74 4.29 -9.46
C THR A 152 14.94 3.43 -8.23
N LEU A 153 13.90 3.22 -7.42
CA LEU A 153 13.98 2.48 -6.17
C LEU A 153 13.33 1.10 -6.24
N ALA A 154 12.20 0.97 -6.94
CA ALA A 154 11.38 -0.25 -6.94
C ALA A 154 11.13 -0.77 -8.36
N HIS A 155 11.89 -1.78 -8.78
CA HIS A 155 11.78 -2.42 -10.09
C HIS A 155 11.11 -3.81 -10.01
N PHE A 156 9.97 -3.89 -9.32
CA PHE A 156 9.32 -5.16 -8.97
C PHE A 156 8.18 -5.59 -9.92
N SER A 157 8.00 -4.92 -11.06
CA SER A 157 6.98 -5.33 -12.04
C SER A 157 7.18 -6.77 -12.55
N PRO A 158 8.41 -7.26 -12.82
CA PRO A 158 8.61 -8.66 -13.20
C PRO A 158 8.19 -9.64 -12.08
N LEU A 159 8.64 -9.43 -10.85
CA LEU A 159 8.26 -10.26 -9.71
C LEU A 159 6.74 -10.23 -9.45
N PHE A 160 6.12 -9.05 -9.57
CA PHE A 160 4.67 -8.92 -9.45
C PHE A 160 3.93 -9.80 -10.47
N LEU A 161 4.37 -9.82 -11.73
CA LEU A 161 3.76 -10.59 -12.82
C LEU A 161 3.93 -12.12 -12.69
N GLU A 162 4.82 -12.60 -11.84
CA GLU A 162 4.90 -14.02 -11.47
C GLU A 162 3.68 -14.45 -10.64
N HIS A 163 3.08 -13.51 -9.89
CA HIS A 163 2.00 -13.78 -8.94
C HIS A 163 0.64 -13.21 -9.36
N TYR A 164 0.60 -12.11 -10.11
CA TYR A 164 -0.59 -11.36 -10.47
C TYR A 164 -0.62 -11.03 -11.98
N ASN A 165 -1.81 -10.80 -12.53
CA ASN A 165 -2.00 -10.66 -13.98
C ASN A 165 -2.07 -9.20 -14.48
N GLN A 166 -2.37 -8.24 -13.61
CA GLN A 166 -2.71 -6.87 -14.01
C GLN A 166 -1.65 -5.87 -13.57
N ALA A 167 -0.70 -5.56 -14.45
CA ALA A 167 0.32 -4.54 -14.25
C ALA A 167 0.08 -3.35 -15.18
N PHE A 168 0.06 -2.15 -14.61
CA PHE A 168 -0.07 -0.87 -15.29
C PHE A 168 1.17 -0.02 -15.03
N HIS A 169 1.47 0.90 -15.96
CA HIS A 169 2.62 1.79 -15.85
C HIS A 169 2.19 3.25 -15.99
N PHE A 170 2.95 4.16 -15.37
CA PHE A 170 2.75 5.60 -15.50
C PHE A 170 4.09 6.34 -15.55
N PRO A 171 4.17 7.51 -16.21
CA PRO A 171 5.42 8.24 -16.40
C PRO A 171 5.82 9.02 -15.13
N GLY A 172 6.00 8.32 -14.00
CA GLY A 172 6.35 8.90 -12.70
C GLY A 172 7.39 8.10 -11.95
N GLY A 173 7.82 8.62 -10.80
CA GLY A 173 8.81 8.00 -9.92
C GLY A 173 8.18 7.20 -8.78
N HIS A 174 9.03 6.82 -7.80
CA HIS A 174 8.63 6.01 -6.64
C HIS A 174 7.56 6.69 -5.76
N THR A 175 7.68 7.99 -5.55
CA THR A 175 6.70 8.78 -4.80
C THR A 175 5.87 9.59 -5.79
N PRO A 176 4.61 9.21 -6.03
CA PRO A 176 3.77 9.92 -6.99
C PRO A 176 3.45 11.34 -6.49
N THR A 177 3.42 12.29 -7.39
CA THR A 177 2.92 13.64 -7.17
C THR A 177 1.40 13.64 -6.98
N GLU A 178 0.84 14.71 -6.42
CA GLU A 178 -0.62 14.86 -6.28
C GLU A 178 -1.35 14.75 -7.64
N GLN A 179 -0.74 15.30 -8.70
CA GLN A 179 -1.30 15.22 -10.05
C GLN A 179 -1.27 13.79 -10.60
N GLU A 180 -0.18 13.04 -10.39
CA GLU A 180 -0.08 11.64 -10.81
C GLU A 180 -1.07 10.76 -10.05
N VAL A 181 -1.30 11.04 -8.75
CA VAL A 181 -2.33 10.35 -7.98
C VAL A 181 -3.71 10.55 -8.61
N LYS A 182 -4.07 11.80 -8.95
CA LYS A 182 -5.36 12.11 -9.58
C LYS A 182 -5.49 11.57 -10.98
N THR A 183 -4.39 11.48 -11.75
CA THR A 183 -4.39 11.06 -13.16
C THR A 183 -4.33 9.54 -13.31
N TRP A 184 -3.61 8.82 -12.44
CA TRP A 184 -3.32 7.40 -12.63
C TRP A 184 -3.90 6.51 -11.53
N TYR A 185 -3.70 6.86 -10.26
CA TYR A 185 -4.17 6.03 -9.14
C TYR A 185 -5.70 6.10 -8.97
N ALA A 186 -6.26 7.30 -8.97
CA ALA A 186 -7.69 7.46 -8.72
C ALA A 186 -8.56 6.80 -9.81
N PRO A 187 -8.28 6.94 -11.11
CA PRO A 187 -9.04 6.25 -12.15
C PRO A 187 -8.96 4.71 -12.06
N LEU A 188 -7.77 4.15 -11.77
CA LEU A 188 -7.61 2.71 -11.58
C LEU A 188 -8.36 2.22 -10.34
N ALA A 189 -8.25 2.93 -9.22
CA ALA A 189 -9.02 2.61 -8.01
C ALA A 189 -10.53 2.68 -8.26
N GLN A 190 -11.00 3.69 -8.98
CA GLN A 190 -12.41 3.81 -9.38
C GLN A 190 -12.87 2.63 -10.25
N LYS A 191 -12.04 2.23 -11.22
CA LYS A 191 -12.32 1.06 -12.06
C LYS A 191 -12.44 -0.21 -11.22
N MET A 192 -11.51 -0.46 -10.29
CA MET A 192 -11.56 -1.61 -9.39
C MET A 192 -12.79 -1.60 -8.48
N LEU A 193 -13.17 -0.44 -7.95
CA LEU A 193 -14.39 -0.29 -7.14
C LEU A 193 -15.67 -0.61 -7.93
N MET A 194 -15.70 -0.40 -9.23
CA MET A 194 -16.83 -0.78 -10.10
C MET A 194 -16.78 -2.27 -10.46
N GLU A 195 -15.61 -2.77 -10.84
CA GLU A 195 -15.43 -4.13 -11.34
C GLU A 195 -15.59 -5.18 -10.24
N PHE A 196 -15.04 -4.92 -9.04
CA PHE A 196 -15.05 -5.84 -7.92
C PHE A 196 -16.09 -5.47 -6.85
N SER A 197 -17.13 -4.72 -7.23
CA SER A 197 -18.22 -4.43 -6.31
C SER A 197 -18.76 -5.71 -5.69
N ARG A 198 -18.85 -5.76 -4.36
CA ARG A 198 -19.63 -6.79 -3.69
C ARG A 198 -21.10 -6.55 -4.10
N ASN A 199 -21.62 -7.41 -4.95
CA ASN A 199 -23.08 -7.49 -5.15
C ASN A 199 -23.65 -8.11 -3.88
N PHE A 200 -24.24 -7.29 -3.03
CA PHE A 200 -25.11 -7.73 -1.94
C PHE A 200 -26.50 -7.97 -2.47
#